data_5de9bad532b2a4cb3076b29a226ce080
#
_entry.id   5de9bad532b2a4cb3076b29a226ce080
#
_cell.length_a   1.000
_cell.length_b   1.000
_cell.length_c   1.000
_cell.angle_alpha   90.00
_cell.angle_beta   90.00
_cell.angle_gamma   90.00
#
_symmetry.space_group_name_H-M   'P 1'
#
loop_
_entity.id
_entity.type
_entity.pdbx_description
1 polymer ?
#
loop_
_entity_poly.entity_id
_entity_poly.type
_entity_poly.pdbx_seq_one_letter_code
_entity_poly.pdbx_strand_id
1 'polypeptide(L)'
;ATSVVNRDDLPAPYLVVDLGGGSTELVIGGDGVSAPTTQVQGAFSMNIGSVRMTERHLTNDPPTQTQIDEAVVDVDEHIDEAFRTVDAGKARTIIGVSGTVTTMTALAMGLKEYDHTVVDGHRLSLEDAYAVDDKFLRMTRAERREYKTIHPGRIDVVGGGAVVWSRVLAR
;
A
#
# COMPACT_ATOMS: atom_id res chain seq x y z
N ALA A 1 -11.05 8.01 7.48
CA ALA A 1 -10.22 6.88 7.95
C ALA A 1 -10.94 6.05 9.04
N THR A 2 -11.61 6.69 10.01
CA THR A 2 -12.27 5.99 11.14
C THR A 2 -13.43 5.06 10.74
N SER A 3 -14.06 5.27 9.60
CA SER A 3 -15.20 4.46 9.14
C SER A 3 -14.80 3.17 8.40
N VAL A 4 -13.52 3.00 8.06
CA VAL A 4 -13.05 1.88 7.23
C VAL A 4 -12.74 0.64 8.05
N VAL A 5 -12.45 0.80 9.35
CA VAL A 5 -11.96 -0.28 10.20
C VAL A 5 -12.95 -0.57 11.34
N ASN A 6 -14.07 -1.17 11.02
CA ASN A 6 -14.98 -1.71 12.03
C ASN A 6 -15.09 -3.23 11.81
N ARG A 7 -13.99 -3.95 12.13
CA ARG A 7 -13.93 -5.41 12.02
C ARG A 7 -13.57 -6.00 13.37
N ASP A 8 -14.58 -6.55 14.06
CA ASP A 8 -14.45 -7.18 15.37
C ASP A 8 -13.58 -8.47 15.35
N ASP A 9 -13.22 -8.96 14.14
CA ASP A 9 -12.45 -10.19 13.93
C ASP A 9 -10.94 -9.99 13.78
N LEU A 10 -10.47 -8.73 13.74
CA LEU A 10 -9.05 -8.41 13.59
C LEU A 10 -8.43 -7.95 14.90
N PRO A 11 -7.22 -8.41 15.24
CA PRO A 11 -6.53 -7.97 16.45
C PRO A 11 -6.07 -6.51 16.34
N ALA A 12 -6.46 -5.69 17.30
CA ALA A 12 -6.00 -4.31 17.47
C ALA A 12 -4.67 -4.26 18.27
N PRO A 13 -3.89 -3.17 18.22
CA PRO A 13 -4.09 -1.96 17.40
C PRO A 13 -3.95 -2.19 15.89
N TYR A 14 -4.60 -1.32 15.10
CA TYR A 14 -4.54 -1.35 13.63
C TYR A 14 -3.61 -0.27 13.13
N LEU A 15 -2.76 -0.59 12.15
CA LEU A 15 -2.10 0.39 11.30
C LEU A 15 -2.86 0.46 9.98
N VAL A 16 -3.57 1.54 9.76
CA VAL A 16 -4.23 1.83 8.48
C VAL A 16 -3.26 2.59 7.60
N VAL A 17 -3.09 2.10 6.38
CA VAL A 17 -2.21 2.69 5.35
C VAL A 17 -3.08 3.07 4.16
N ASP A 18 -3.27 4.37 3.95
CA ASP A 18 -3.98 4.91 2.78
C ASP A 18 -2.96 5.37 1.73
N LEU A 19 -2.70 4.52 0.73
CA LEU A 19 -1.71 4.75 -0.30
C LEU A 19 -2.35 5.46 -1.49
N GLY A 20 -2.30 6.80 -1.48
CA GLY A 20 -2.78 7.64 -2.55
C GLY A 20 -1.79 7.84 -3.69
N GLY A 21 -2.13 8.78 -4.60
CA GLY A 21 -1.25 9.15 -5.72
C GLY A 21 -0.10 10.06 -5.31
N GLY A 22 -0.38 11.06 -4.48
CA GLY A 22 0.58 12.09 -4.05
C GLY A 22 1.07 11.95 -2.62
N SER A 23 0.30 11.29 -1.75
CA SER A 23 0.63 11.08 -0.35
C SER A 23 0.26 9.67 0.10
N THR A 24 0.82 9.27 1.23
CA THR A 24 0.45 8.04 1.93
C THR A 24 0.24 8.37 3.39
N GLU A 25 -0.96 8.09 3.89
CA GLU A 25 -1.34 8.34 5.27
C GLU A 25 -1.16 7.07 6.10
N LEU A 26 -0.47 7.21 7.24
CA LEU A 26 -0.37 6.18 8.27
C LEU A 26 -1.22 6.61 9.48
N VAL A 27 -2.10 5.74 9.92
CA VAL A 27 -2.93 5.97 11.10
C VAL A 27 -2.89 4.75 11.99
N ILE A 28 -2.39 4.89 13.22
CA ILE A 28 -2.46 3.83 14.22
C ILE A 28 -3.59 4.12 15.21
N GLY A 29 -4.37 3.10 15.55
CA GLY A 29 -5.48 3.23 16.48
C GLY A 29 -6.09 1.90 16.87
N GLY A 30 -7.08 2.00 17.80
CA GLY A 30 -7.73 0.85 18.42
C GLY A 30 -6.94 0.34 19.63
N ASP A 31 -7.66 0.10 20.72
CA ASP A 31 -7.09 -0.42 21.96
C ASP A 31 -7.35 -1.93 22.17
N GLY A 32 -8.18 -2.52 21.31
CA GLY A 32 -8.58 -3.93 21.42
C GLY A 32 -9.54 -4.24 22.55
N VAL A 33 -10.01 -3.23 23.28
CA VAL A 33 -10.85 -3.40 24.49
C VAL A 33 -12.22 -2.75 24.31
N SER A 34 -12.27 -1.61 23.65
CA SER A 34 -13.49 -0.80 23.48
C SER A 34 -14.06 -0.93 22.07
N ALA A 35 -15.32 -1.29 21.95
CA ALA A 35 -16.02 -1.24 20.65
C ALA A 35 -17.01 -0.05 20.65
N PRO A 36 -17.08 0.74 19.55
CA PRO A 36 -16.18 0.78 18.40
C PRO A 36 -14.86 1.47 18.75
N THR A 37 -13.74 0.85 18.38
CA THR A 37 -12.40 1.38 18.62
C THR A 37 -12.11 2.53 17.66
N THR A 38 -12.54 3.72 17.97
CA THR A 38 -12.38 4.92 17.15
C THR A 38 -11.18 5.78 17.56
N GLN A 39 -10.44 5.34 18.57
CA GLN A 39 -9.35 6.15 19.11
C GLN A 39 -8.11 6.11 18.24
N VAL A 40 -7.84 7.21 17.54
CA VAL A 40 -6.58 7.43 16.85
C VAL A 40 -5.49 7.71 17.89
N GLN A 41 -4.42 6.92 17.86
CA GLN A 41 -3.26 7.05 18.75
C GLN A 41 -2.11 7.82 18.10
N GLY A 42 -2.03 7.80 16.77
CA GLY A 42 -1.06 8.56 15.98
C GLY A 42 -1.46 8.59 14.52
N ALA A 43 -1.11 9.65 13.85
CA ALA A 43 -1.33 9.80 12.41
C ALA A 43 -0.20 10.63 11.79
N PHE A 44 0.20 10.28 10.57
CA PHE A 44 1.18 11.01 9.79
C PHE A 44 0.86 10.88 8.30
N SER A 45 1.06 11.96 7.54
CA SER A 45 0.93 11.96 6.08
C SER A 45 2.32 12.12 5.48
N MET A 46 2.78 11.09 4.77
CA MET A 46 4.05 11.09 4.05
C MET A 46 3.84 11.68 2.66
N ASN A 47 4.78 12.52 2.20
CA ASN A 47 4.73 13.13 0.87
C ASN A 47 5.25 12.18 -0.22
N ILE A 48 4.82 10.93 -0.17
CA ILE A 48 5.09 9.84 -1.12
C ILE A 48 3.78 9.16 -1.49
N GLY A 49 3.65 8.72 -2.74
CA GLY A 49 2.48 8.04 -3.26
C GLY A 49 2.75 7.50 -4.65
N SER A 50 1.81 6.75 -5.22
CA SER A 50 2.03 6.00 -6.47
C SER A 50 2.43 6.89 -7.65
N VAL A 51 1.78 8.03 -7.84
CA VAL A 51 2.10 8.99 -8.91
C VAL A 51 3.43 9.66 -8.63
N ARG A 52 3.60 10.20 -7.43
CA ARG A 52 4.80 10.97 -7.05
C ARG A 52 6.08 10.13 -7.16
N MET A 53 6.07 8.91 -6.68
CA MET A 53 7.24 8.03 -6.76
C MET A 53 7.54 7.60 -8.19
N THR A 54 6.51 7.36 -9.00
CA THR A 54 6.69 7.07 -10.43
C THR A 54 7.34 8.24 -11.17
N GLU A 55 6.81 9.46 -10.99
CA GLU A 55 7.34 10.65 -11.66
C GLU A 55 8.75 11.01 -11.21
N ARG A 56 9.07 10.79 -9.93
CA ARG A 56 10.36 11.16 -9.34
C ARG A 56 11.47 10.18 -9.70
N HIS A 57 11.18 8.87 -9.70
CA HIS A 57 12.21 7.83 -9.80
C HIS A 57 12.02 6.86 -10.95
N LEU A 58 10.79 6.40 -11.25
CA LEU A 58 10.56 5.27 -12.15
C LEU A 58 10.24 5.72 -13.58
N THR A 59 11.19 6.40 -14.20
CA THR A 59 10.98 7.02 -15.53
C THR A 59 11.11 6.04 -16.70
N ASN A 60 11.83 4.93 -16.55
CA ASN A 60 11.96 3.88 -17.55
C ASN A 60 10.76 2.90 -17.51
N ASP A 61 10.58 2.14 -18.59
CA ASP A 61 9.51 1.15 -18.72
C ASP A 61 10.04 -0.20 -19.28
N PRO A 62 10.20 -1.23 -18.44
CA PRO A 62 10.06 -1.20 -16.98
C PRO A 62 11.16 -0.36 -16.32
N PRO A 63 11.00 0.04 -15.06
CA PRO A 63 12.03 0.77 -14.32
C PRO A 63 13.31 -0.05 -14.19
N THR A 64 14.45 0.62 -14.19
CA THR A 64 15.75 -0.03 -13.93
C THR A 64 15.92 -0.34 -12.46
N GLN A 65 16.81 -1.29 -12.12
CA GLN A 65 17.10 -1.60 -10.72
C GLN A 65 17.62 -0.37 -9.96
N THR A 66 18.48 0.45 -10.56
CA THR A 66 18.96 1.70 -9.96
C THR A 66 17.81 2.65 -9.60
N GLN A 67 16.83 2.80 -10.49
CA GLN A 67 15.66 3.64 -10.22
C GLN A 67 14.80 3.09 -9.07
N ILE A 68 14.68 1.78 -8.98
CA ILE A 68 13.97 1.12 -7.88
C ILE A 68 14.73 1.35 -6.57
N ASP A 69 16.04 1.18 -6.55
CA ASP A 69 16.88 1.37 -5.38
C ASP A 69 16.83 2.82 -4.86
N GLU A 70 16.88 3.80 -5.76
CA GLU A 70 16.70 5.23 -5.42
C GLU A 70 15.31 5.51 -4.83
N ALA A 71 14.26 4.93 -5.41
CA ALA A 71 12.92 5.05 -4.89
C ALA A 71 12.77 4.43 -3.50
N VAL A 72 13.41 3.28 -3.25
CA VAL A 72 13.44 2.61 -1.94
C VAL A 72 14.07 3.50 -0.88
N VAL A 73 15.20 4.15 -1.19
CA VAL A 73 15.87 5.07 -0.24
C VAL A 73 14.96 6.24 0.12
N ASP A 74 14.35 6.89 -0.88
CA ASP A 74 13.43 8.02 -0.65
C ASP A 74 12.21 7.60 0.19
N VAL A 75 11.62 6.45 -0.10
CA VAL A 75 10.49 5.91 0.67
C VAL A 75 10.89 5.60 2.11
N ASP A 76 12.04 4.96 2.32
CA ASP A 76 12.53 4.60 3.66
C ASP A 76 12.75 5.83 4.54
N GLU A 77 13.31 6.93 4.00
CA GLU A 77 13.48 8.18 4.72
C GLU A 77 12.14 8.77 5.19
N HIS A 78 11.11 8.73 4.35
CA HIS A 78 9.77 9.20 4.72
C HIS A 78 9.10 8.31 5.77
N ILE A 79 9.29 6.98 5.69
CA ILE A 79 8.77 6.05 6.70
C ILE A 79 9.47 6.27 8.05
N ASP A 80 10.80 6.46 8.04
CA ASP A 80 11.55 6.74 9.26
C ASP A 80 11.09 8.04 9.94
N GLU A 81 10.74 9.06 9.16
CA GLU A 81 10.14 10.29 9.69
C GLU A 81 8.76 10.02 10.29
N ALA A 82 7.89 9.30 9.57
CA ALA A 82 6.54 8.97 10.01
C ALA A 82 6.55 8.17 11.31
N PHE A 83 7.47 7.20 11.45
CA PHE A 83 7.57 6.34 12.63
C PHE A 83 8.07 7.05 13.90
N ARG A 84 8.56 8.28 13.80
CA ARG A 84 8.79 9.12 14.98
C ARG A 84 7.48 9.59 15.63
N THR A 85 6.39 9.63 14.86
CA THR A 85 5.07 10.09 15.31
C THR A 85 4.07 8.95 15.44
N VAL A 86 4.16 7.97 14.53
CA VAL A 86 3.30 6.78 14.49
C VAL A 86 4.07 5.60 15.05
N ASP A 87 3.68 5.10 16.22
CA ASP A 87 4.28 3.91 16.84
C ASP A 87 3.76 2.64 16.16
N ALA A 88 4.22 2.43 14.91
CA ALA A 88 3.79 1.32 14.07
C ALA A 88 4.12 -0.05 14.68
N GLY A 89 5.16 -0.14 15.50
CA GLY A 89 5.56 -1.37 16.19
C GLY A 89 4.51 -1.92 17.16
N LYS A 90 3.52 -1.11 17.54
CA LYS A 90 2.37 -1.57 18.33
C LYS A 90 1.28 -2.24 17.51
N ALA A 91 1.29 -2.08 16.18
CA ALA A 91 0.24 -2.64 15.34
C ALA A 91 0.26 -4.16 15.37
N ARG A 92 -0.93 -4.74 15.46
CA ARG A 92 -1.15 -6.19 15.36
C ARG A 92 -1.79 -6.57 14.02
N THR A 93 -2.37 -5.59 13.35
CA THR A 93 -2.96 -5.76 12.02
C THR A 93 -2.62 -4.54 11.16
N ILE A 94 -2.15 -4.79 9.94
CA ILE A 94 -1.98 -3.76 8.92
C ILE A 94 -3.18 -3.82 7.97
N ILE A 95 -3.78 -2.67 7.69
CA ILE A 95 -4.93 -2.54 6.79
C ILE A 95 -4.56 -1.54 5.70
N GLY A 96 -4.33 -2.06 4.51
CA GLY A 96 -4.10 -1.22 3.34
C GLY A 96 -5.43 -0.81 2.71
N VAL A 97 -5.55 0.45 2.37
CA VAL A 97 -6.72 1.01 1.66
C VAL A 97 -6.26 1.78 0.43
N SER A 98 -7.25 2.25 -0.36
CA SER A 98 -7.02 2.97 -1.62
C SER A 98 -6.73 2.05 -2.82
N GLY A 99 -6.76 2.68 -3.99
CA GLY A 99 -6.80 1.96 -5.25
C GLY A 99 -5.53 1.19 -5.60
N THR A 100 -4.38 1.59 -5.10
CA THR A 100 -3.13 0.86 -5.33
C THR A 100 -3.17 -0.49 -4.61
N VAL A 101 -3.44 -0.49 -3.31
CA VAL A 101 -3.47 -1.71 -2.50
C VAL A 101 -4.55 -2.68 -2.97
N THR A 102 -5.75 -2.18 -3.28
CA THR A 102 -6.83 -3.04 -3.77
C THR A 102 -6.55 -3.63 -5.16
N THR A 103 -5.83 -2.91 -6.03
CA THR A 103 -5.38 -3.45 -7.33
C THR A 103 -4.34 -4.56 -7.13
N MET A 104 -3.38 -4.39 -6.22
CA MET A 104 -2.40 -5.41 -5.88
C MET A 104 -3.06 -6.66 -5.30
N THR A 105 -4.01 -6.47 -4.39
CA THR A 105 -4.79 -7.57 -3.81
C THR A 105 -5.55 -8.34 -4.89
N ALA A 106 -6.23 -7.65 -5.80
CA ALA A 106 -6.95 -8.30 -6.90
C ALA A 106 -6.02 -9.12 -7.81
N LEU A 107 -4.82 -8.61 -8.07
CA LEU A 107 -3.82 -9.34 -8.86
C LEU A 107 -3.25 -10.56 -8.11
N ALA A 108 -2.98 -10.43 -6.81
CA ALA A 108 -2.53 -11.53 -5.95
C ALA A 108 -3.55 -12.67 -5.90
N MET A 109 -4.84 -12.33 -5.85
CA MET A 109 -5.94 -13.30 -5.90
C MET A 109 -6.12 -13.95 -7.27
N GLY A 110 -5.41 -13.50 -8.30
CA GLY A 110 -5.54 -14.02 -9.67
C GLY A 110 -6.89 -13.68 -10.32
N LEU A 111 -7.54 -12.61 -9.90
CA LEU A 111 -8.81 -12.20 -10.47
C LEU A 111 -8.66 -11.83 -11.93
N LYS A 112 -9.63 -12.21 -12.76
CA LYS A 112 -9.65 -11.85 -14.19
C LYS A 112 -10.12 -10.40 -14.41
N GLU A 113 -10.99 -9.92 -13.53
CA GLU A 113 -11.54 -8.56 -13.52
C GLU A 113 -11.61 -8.07 -12.07
N TYR A 114 -11.54 -6.76 -11.86
CA TYR A 114 -11.62 -6.20 -10.51
C TYR A 114 -13.03 -6.35 -9.94
N ASP A 115 -13.12 -6.98 -8.78
CA ASP A 115 -14.37 -7.13 -8.02
C ASP A 115 -14.13 -6.68 -6.57
N HIS A 116 -14.69 -5.51 -6.23
CA HIS A 116 -14.54 -4.92 -4.91
C HIS A 116 -15.16 -5.79 -3.79
N THR A 117 -16.18 -6.60 -4.10
CA THR A 117 -16.88 -7.41 -3.09
C THR A 117 -16.04 -8.56 -2.54
N VAL A 118 -15.09 -9.04 -3.35
CA VAL A 118 -14.16 -10.12 -2.94
C VAL A 118 -12.79 -9.61 -2.52
N VAL A 119 -12.41 -8.40 -2.97
CA VAL A 119 -11.16 -7.75 -2.59
C VAL A 119 -11.29 -7.12 -1.20
N ASP A 120 -12.45 -6.55 -0.87
CA ASP A 120 -12.65 -5.92 0.44
C ASP A 120 -12.53 -6.95 1.56
N GLY A 121 -11.62 -6.66 2.48
CA GLY A 121 -11.33 -7.51 3.62
C GLY A 121 -10.58 -8.80 3.32
N HIS A 122 -10.06 -8.97 2.10
CA HIS A 122 -9.19 -10.08 1.79
C HIS A 122 -7.90 -10.00 2.62
N ARG A 123 -7.47 -11.15 3.16
CA ARG A 123 -6.20 -11.28 3.90
C ARG A 123 -5.12 -11.80 2.96
N LEU A 124 -4.10 -11.00 2.75
CA LEU A 124 -2.97 -11.35 1.91
C LEU A 124 -1.78 -11.73 2.78
N SER A 125 -1.06 -12.78 2.40
CA SER A 125 0.23 -13.09 3.04
C SER A 125 1.29 -12.04 2.64
N LEU A 126 2.31 -11.86 3.46
CA LEU A 126 3.45 -11.01 3.10
C LEU A 126 4.16 -11.53 1.85
N GLU A 127 4.27 -12.85 1.69
CA GLU A 127 4.88 -13.49 0.52
C GLU A 127 4.14 -13.11 -0.76
N ASP A 128 2.80 -13.24 -0.77
CA ASP A 128 1.98 -12.87 -1.93
C ASP A 128 2.03 -11.36 -2.21
N ALA A 129 2.05 -10.54 -1.16
CA ALA A 129 2.17 -9.09 -1.31
C ALA A 129 3.49 -8.72 -1.99
N TYR A 130 4.63 -9.22 -1.50
CA TYR A 130 5.93 -8.96 -2.11
C TYR A 130 6.05 -9.52 -3.53
N ALA A 131 5.47 -10.70 -3.81
CA ALA A 131 5.48 -11.28 -5.14
C ALA A 131 4.74 -10.40 -6.17
N VAL A 132 3.62 -9.79 -5.76
CA VAL A 132 2.87 -8.86 -6.62
C VAL A 132 3.61 -7.54 -6.79
N ASP A 133 4.22 -7.00 -5.73
CA ASP A 133 5.01 -5.77 -5.80
C ASP A 133 6.20 -5.92 -6.76
N ASP A 134 6.97 -7.01 -6.64
CA ASP A 134 8.06 -7.34 -7.56
C ASP A 134 7.56 -7.50 -9.01
N LYS A 135 6.43 -8.18 -9.18
CA LYS A 135 5.81 -8.34 -10.50
C LYS A 135 5.48 -6.99 -11.13
N PHE A 136 4.87 -6.06 -10.40
CA PHE A 136 4.56 -4.73 -10.93
C PHE A 136 5.81 -3.94 -11.31
N LEU A 137 6.90 -4.09 -10.58
CA LEU A 137 8.16 -3.40 -10.87
C LEU A 137 8.87 -3.97 -12.10
N ARG A 138 8.65 -5.26 -12.44
CA ARG A 138 9.26 -5.90 -13.62
C ARG A 138 8.43 -5.80 -14.88
N MET A 139 7.12 -5.54 -14.78
CA MET A 139 6.23 -5.44 -15.93
C MET A 139 6.36 -4.09 -16.63
N THR A 140 6.36 -4.13 -17.96
CA THR A 140 6.15 -2.95 -18.80
C THR A 140 4.71 -2.43 -18.67
N ARG A 141 4.47 -1.18 -19.06
CA ARG A 141 3.11 -0.62 -19.18
C ARG A 141 2.23 -1.42 -20.15
N ALA A 142 2.84 -1.95 -21.22
CA ALA A 142 2.13 -2.78 -22.18
C ALA A 142 1.61 -4.07 -21.54
N GLU A 143 2.45 -4.78 -20.78
CA GLU A 143 2.05 -5.98 -20.05
C GLU A 143 0.99 -5.68 -18.98
N ARG A 144 1.10 -4.56 -18.26
CA ARG A 144 0.09 -4.15 -17.26
C ARG A 144 -1.29 -3.91 -17.89
N ARG A 145 -1.36 -3.44 -19.16
CA ARG A 145 -2.63 -3.24 -19.89
C ARG A 145 -3.40 -4.53 -20.17
N GLU A 146 -2.72 -5.67 -20.18
CA GLU A 146 -3.37 -6.97 -20.36
C GLU A 146 -4.20 -7.41 -19.15
N TYR A 147 -3.99 -6.78 -17.98
CA TYR A 147 -4.69 -7.10 -16.74
C TYR A 147 -5.91 -6.20 -16.56
N LYS A 148 -7.11 -6.77 -16.74
CA LYS A 148 -8.38 -6.06 -16.53
C LYS A 148 -8.64 -5.68 -15.06
N THR A 149 -7.89 -6.25 -14.14
CA THR A 149 -7.90 -5.85 -12.72
C THR A 149 -7.24 -4.50 -12.48
N ILE A 150 -6.40 -4.03 -13.41
CA ILE A 150 -5.71 -2.75 -13.31
C ILE A 150 -6.55 -1.68 -14.02
N HIS A 151 -7.07 -0.73 -13.24
CA HIS A 151 -7.78 0.40 -13.83
C HIS A 151 -6.86 1.18 -14.78
N PRO A 152 -7.30 1.59 -16.00
CA PRO A 152 -6.45 2.28 -16.97
C PRO A 152 -5.67 3.47 -16.41
N GLY A 153 -6.26 4.25 -15.52
CA GLY A 153 -5.60 5.38 -14.86
C GLY A 153 -4.50 5.00 -13.83
N ARG A 154 -4.27 3.71 -13.58
CA ARG A 154 -3.23 3.23 -12.66
C ARG A 154 -2.07 2.52 -13.36
N ILE A 155 -2.21 2.17 -14.63
CA ILE A 155 -1.22 1.42 -15.40
C ILE A 155 0.18 2.05 -15.30
N ASP A 156 0.24 3.37 -15.40
CA ASP A 156 1.51 4.10 -15.42
C ASP A 156 2.14 4.25 -14.02
N VAL A 157 1.33 4.20 -12.96
CA VAL A 157 1.76 4.62 -11.61
C VAL A 157 1.77 3.50 -10.56
N VAL A 158 1.25 2.32 -10.90
CA VAL A 158 1.17 1.21 -9.93
C VAL A 158 2.54 0.76 -9.44
N GLY A 159 3.61 0.88 -10.26
CA GLY A 159 4.97 0.57 -9.84
C GLY A 159 5.48 1.45 -8.71
N GLY A 160 5.20 2.76 -8.74
CA GLY A 160 5.52 3.67 -7.64
C GLY A 160 4.78 3.30 -6.35
N GLY A 161 3.53 2.87 -6.49
CA GLY A 161 2.75 2.35 -5.35
C GLY A 161 3.32 1.03 -4.80
N ALA A 162 3.83 0.15 -5.67
CA ALA A 162 4.45 -1.11 -5.26
C ALA A 162 5.69 -0.86 -4.38
N VAL A 163 6.55 0.11 -4.75
CA VAL A 163 7.69 0.48 -3.90
C VAL A 163 7.20 0.94 -2.53
N VAL A 164 6.25 1.89 -2.47
CA VAL A 164 5.76 2.41 -1.19
C VAL A 164 5.17 1.28 -0.33
N TRP A 165 4.31 0.44 -0.92
CA TRP A 165 3.64 -0.63 -0.19
C TRP A 165 4.63 -1.66 0.36
N SER A 166 5.54 -2.16 -0.49
CA SER A 166 6.55 -3.14 -0.07
C SER A 166 7.43 -2.62 1.08
N ARG A 167 7.77 -1.31 1.07
CA ARG A 167 8.59 -0.73 2.13
C ARG A 167 7.83 -0.55 3.44
N VAL A 168 6.56 -0.16 3.38
CA VAL A 168 5.69 -0.11 4.59
C VAL A 168 5.55 -1.49 5.22
N LEU A 169 5.39 -2.55 4.41
CA LEU A 169 5.30 -3.93 4.91
C LEU A 169 6.63 -4.46 5.49
N ALA A 170 7.77 -3.93 5.04
CA ALA A 170 9.10 -4.38 5.45
C ALA A 170 9.60 -3.73 6.74
N ARG A 171 8.96 -2.65 7.21
CA ARG A 171 9.39 -1.85 8.36
C ARG A 171 8.53 -2.10 9.57
#